data_9dbb0ba83b3139e4019c1454a87043c2
#
_entry.id   9dbb0ba83b3139e4019c1454a87043c2
#
_cell.length_a   1.000
_cell.length_b   1.000
_cell.length_c   1.000
_cell.angle_alpha   90.00
_cell.angle_beta   90.00
_cell.angle_gamma   90.00
#
_symmetry.space_group_name_H-M   'P 1'
#
loop_
_entity.id
_entity.type
_entity.pdbx_description
1 polymer ?
#
loop_
_entity_poly.entity_id
_entity_poly.type
_entity_poly.pdbx_seq_one_letter_code
_entity_poly.pdbx_strand_id
1 'polypeptide(L)'
;MVKVITEKCIGCGACEAQCPAGAITTASGVAEISDKCIGCGACANACPCEAIEADKAEAPKASIDDYKGVWVFAEQRDGVLMNTVFELLGEGRKLADKLNTELSAILLGSNVSDLCDELGAYGADRVILCESELLKDYNTEAYAKVIVDVINDRKPAVLLIGATNIGRDIGPRLSARLYTGLTADCTALDIDPETHGLLQTRPAFGGNVMATIITPNHRPQMSTVRPGVMKKAAYNPEHKAIVDKAAFSLESSDIHTRVIETVKSLKQEVNLVDADIIVSGGRGVGSAEGFKLIEELANVLGGVVGASRSAVEAGYIGADHQVGQTGKTVRPRIYIAAGISGAIQHLAGMQNSECIIAINKNPDAPIFSVADYGICGDLHKVIPLMIEELKNR
;
A
#
# COMPACT_ATOMS: atom_id res chain seq x y z
N MET A 1 -9.99 7.65 29.47
CA MET A 1 -10.33 9.09 29.73
C MET A 1 -9.14 9.75 30.39
N VAL A 2 -8.88 11.05 30.16
CA VAL A 2 -7.78 11.75 30.84
C VAL A 2 -8.32 12.37 32.10
N LYS A 3 -7.65 12.16 33.26
CA LYS A 3 -8.07 12.70 34.57
C LYS A 3 -6.94 13.49 35.18
N VAL A 4 -7.30 14.54 35.92
CA VAL A 4 -6.35 15.35 36.70
C VAL A 4 -6.44 14.98 38.17
N ILE A 5 -5.30 14.67 38.76
CA ILE A 5 -5.15 14.51 40.21
C ILE A 5 -4.84 15.89 40.81
N THR A 6 -5.89 16.57 41.25
CA THR A 6 -5.81 17.97 41.68
C THR A 6 -4.80 18.17 42.85
N GLU A 7 -4.65 17.18 43.71
CA GLU A 7 -3.72 17.21 44.86
C GLU A 7 -2.24 17.22 44.41
N LYS A 8 -1.93 16.70 43.23
CA LYS A 8 -0.57 16.70 42.68
C LYS A 8 -0.31 17.85 41.70
N CYS A 9 -1.37 18.53 41.25
CA CYS A 9 -1.25 19.58 40.25
C CYS A 9 -0.77 20.89 40.86
N ILE A 10 0.34 21.41 40.36
CA ILE A 10 0.93 22.69 40.79
C ILE A 10 0.59 23.85 39.85
N GLY A 11 -0.30 23.67 38.90
CA GLY A 11 -0.72 24.73 37.97
C GLY A 11 0.38 25.26 37.03
N CYS A 12 1.41 24.46 36.72
CA CYS A 12 2.58 24.94 35.98
C CYS A 12 2.34 25.20 34.47
N GLY A 13 1.18 24.86 33.93
CA GLY A 13 0.81 25.10 32.52
C GLY A 13 1.50 24.21 31.47
N ALA A 14 2.40 23.32 31.85
CA ALA A 14 3.13 22.47 30.90
C ALA A 14 2.19 21.60 30.03
N CYS A 15 1.11 21.10 30.63
CA CYS A 15 0.09 20.28 29.97
C CYS A 15 -0.76 21.11 28.96
N GLU A 16 -1.03 22.38 29.28
CA GLU A 16 -1.77 23.31 28.42
C GLU A 16 -0.98 23.60 27.14
N ALA A 17 0.33 23.87 27.27
CA ALA A 17 1.22 24.15 26.14
C ALA A 17 1.39 22.91 25.19
N GLN A 18 1.20 21.70 25.69
CA GLN A 18 1.36 20.46 24.92
C GLN A 18 0.02 19.89 24.38
N CYS A 19 -1.09 20.54 24.67
CA CYS A 19 -2.40 20.03 24.23
C CYS A 19 -2.71 20.41 22.77
N PRO A 20 -2.68 19.46 21.80
CA PRO A 20 -2.93 19.77 20.39
C PRO A 20 -4.37 20.19 20.12
N ALA A 21 -5.30 19.80 21.02
CA ALA A 21 -6.73 20.14 20.91
C ALA A 21 -7.11 21.42 21.68
N GLY A 22 -6.17 22.09 22.39
CA GLY A 22 -6.48 23.22 23.25
C GLY A 22 -7.53 22.92 24.31
N ALA A 23 -7.59 21.66 24.76
CA ALA A 23 -8.63 21.15 25.67
C ALA A 23 -8.26 21.25 27.15
N ILE A 24 -7.12 21.86 27.50
CA ILE A 24 -6.64 21.99 28.88
C ILE A 24 -6.40 23.47 29.17
N THR A 25 -6.86 23.91 30.33
CA THR A 25 -6.55 25.22 30.89
C THR A 25 -6.05 25.10 32.32
N THR A 26 -5.17 26.02 32.73
CA THR A 26 -4.64 26.08 34.10
C THR A 26 -5.00 27.40 34.78
N ALA A 27 -5.98 28.14 34.25
CA ALA A 27 -6.39 29.45 34.72
C ALA A 27 -6.89 29.48 36.17
N SER A 28 -7.42 28.35 36.68
CA SER A 28 -7.90 28.24 38.07
C SER A 28 -6.77 27.82 39.07
N GLY A 29 -5.52 27.72 38.58
CA GLY A 29 -4.38 27.24 39.41
C GLY A 29 -4.20 25.73 39.41
N VAL A 30 -5.10 24.95 38.83
CA VAL A 30 -5.01 23.53 38.55
C VAL A 30 -5.41 23.27 37.11
N ALA A 31 -4.93 22.16 36.55
CA ALA A 31 -5.31 21.78 35.18
C ALA A 31 -6.79 21.33 35.15
N GLU A 32 -7.55 21.91 34.24
CA GLU A 32 -8.93 21.52 33.94
C GLU A 32 -9.02 21.04 32.49
N ILE A 33 -9.70 19.91 32.28
CA ILE A 33 -9.84 19.31 30.95
C ILE A 33 -11.27 19.47 30.48
N SER A 34 -11.44 20.08 29.31
CA SER A 34 -12.75 20.26 28.68
C SER A 34 -13.14 19.07 27.81
N ASP A 35 -14.39 19.04 27.38
CA ASP A 35 -14.99 18.07 26.43
C ASP A 35 -14.36 18.06 25.03
N LYS A 36 -13.53 19.06 24.70
CA LYS A 36 -12.69 19.03 23.49
C LYS A 36 -11.52 18.04 23.57
N CYS A 37 -11.34 17.34 24.70
CA CYS A 37 -10.24 16.41 24.89
C CYS A 37 -10.40 15.18 23.98
N ILE A 38 -9.40 14.95 23.12
CA ILE A 38 -9.33 13.81 22.21
C ILE A 38 -8.68 12.56 22.83
N GLY A 39 -8.32 12.57 24.12
CA GLY A 39 -7.75 11.41 24.81
C GLY A 39 -6.32 11.02 24.42
N CYS A 40 -5.58 11.88 23.72
CA CYS A 40 -4.25 11.54 23.15
C CYS A 40 -3.14 11.28 24.18
N GLY A 41 -3.32 11.64 25.45
CA GLY A 41 -2.34 11.43 26.54
C GLY A 41 -1.09 12.32 26.50
N ALA A 42 -0.93 13.23 25.55
CA ALA A 42 0.24 14.10 25.44
C ALA A 42 0.49 14.93 26.71
N CYS A 43 -0.57 15.39 27.36
CA CYS A 43 -0.51 16.14 28.61
C CYS A 43 0.00 15.32 29.80
N ALA A 44 -0.27 14.01 29.84
CA ALA A 44 0.23 13.13 30.91
C ALA A 44 1.74 12.97 30.81
N ASN A 45 2.27 12.80 29.59
CA ASN A 45 3.71 12.71 29.36
C ASN A 45 4.47 14.02 29.64
N ALA A 46 3.79 15.15 29.52
CA ALA A 46 4.36 16.47 29.72
C ALA A 46 4.28 16.96 31.18
N CYS A 47 3.53 16.28 32.04
CA CYS A 47 3.31 16.71 33.42
C CYS A 47 4.50 16.36 34.33
N PRO A 48 5.28 17.34 34.83
CA PRO A 48 6.45 17.07 35.64
C PRO A 48 6.10 16.52 37.03
N CYS A 49 4.85 16.70 37.47
CA CYS A 49 4.35 16.25 38.77
C CYS A 49 3.52 14.98 38.68
N GLU A 50 3.44 14.35 37.51
CA GLU A 50 2.60 13.16 37.27
C GLU A 50 1.15 13.34 37.81
N ALA A 51 0.64 14.57 37.68
CA ALA A 51 -0.69 14.94 38.13
C ALA A 51 -1.79 14.64 37.09
N ILE A 52 -1.44 14.13 35.92
CA ILE A 52 -2.41 13.78 34.86
C ILE A 52 -2.28 12.29 34.57
N GLU A 53 -3.35 11.58 34.83
CA GLU A 53 -3.51 10.18 34.44
C GLU A 53 -4.29 10.16 33.11
N ALA A 54 -3.65 9.66 32.07
CA ALA A 54 -4.35 9.21 30.90
C ALA A 54 -4.59 7.71 31.07
N ASP A 55 -5.86 7.29 31.03
CA ASP A 55 -6.13 5.88 30.81
C ASP A 55 -5.37 5.51 29.53
N LYS A 56 -4.22 4.85 29.67
CA LYS A 56 -3.67 4.12 28.53
C LYS A 56 -4.77 3.16 28.16
N ALA A 57 -5.40 3.38 27.01
CA ALA A 57 -6.32 2.39 26.50
C ALA A 57 -5.50 1.08 26.49
N GLU A 58 -5.81 0.20 27.45
CA GLU A 58 -5.14 -1.09 27.52
C GLU A 58 -5.45 -1.78 26.22
N ALA A 59 -4.41 -2.18 25.48
CA ALA A 59 -4.59 -3.05 24.35
C ALA A 59 -5.47 -4.23 24.78
N PRO A 60 -6.41 -4.68 23.96
CA PRO A 60 -7.28 -5.78 24.32
C PRO A 60 -6.43 -6.94 24.82
N LYS A 61 -6.76 -7.47 26.01
CA LYS A 61 -6.03 -8.55 26.69
C LYS A 61 -6.24 -9.93 26.04
N ALA A 62 -6.47 -9.97 24.71
CA ALA A 62 -6.53 -11.21 23.97
C ALA A 62 -5.11 -11.82 23.93
N SER A 63 -5.00 -13.10 24.22
CA SER A 63 -3.75 -13.83 24.00
C SER A 63 -3.40 -13.74 22.51
N ILE A 64 -2.11 -13.61 22.19
CA ILE A 64 -1.62 -13.63 20.81
C ILE A 64 -2.05 -14.94 20.11
N ASP A 65 -2.16 -16.02 20.86
CA ASP A 65 -2.54 -17.35 20.37
C ASP A 65 -4.01 -17.46 19.93
N ASP A 66 -4.86 -16.50 20.32
CA ASP A 66 -6.25 -16.44 19.89
C ASP A 66 -6.39 -15.97 18.42
N TYR A 67 -5.34 -15.34 17.89
CA TYR A 67 -5.34 -14.77 16.54
C TYR A 67 -4.86 -15.77 15.50
N LYS A 68 -5.71 -16.03 14.46
CA LYS A 68 -5.42 -17.01 13.40
C LYS A 68 -5.87 -16.49 12.04
N GLY A 69 -5.22 -16.98 11.00
CA GLY A 69 -5.57 -16.64 9.62
C GLY A 69 -4.79 -15.46 9.06
N VAL A 70 -4.62 -15.48 7.75
CA VAL A 70 -4.04 -14.40 6.96
C VAL A 70 -5.16 -13.70 6.22
N TRP A 71 -5.29 -12.38 6.44
CA TRP A 71 -6.31 -11.58 5.79
C TRP A 71 -5.71 -10.62 4.78
N VAL A 72 -6.46 -10.40 3.70
CA VAL A 72 -6.17 -9.40 2.67
C VAL A 72 -7.32 -8.39 2.66
N PHE A 73 -7.01 -7.10 2.74
CA PHE A 73 -7.98 -6.06 2.47
C PHE A 73 -8.26 -6.02 0.96
N ALA A 74 -9.45 -6.44 0.57
CA ALA A 74 -9.90 -6.47 -0.82
C ALA A 74 -10.35 -5.07 -1.26
N GLU A 75 -9.37 -4.19 -1.58
CA GLU A 75 -9.67 -2.85 -2.08
C GLU A 75 -10.40 -2.92 -3.41
N GLN A 76 -11.56 -2.29 -3.46
CA GLN A 76 -12.34 -2.13 -4.68
C GLN A 76 -12.67 -0.66 -4.91
N ARG A 77 -12.92 -0.28 -6.14
CA ARG A 77 -13.40 1.04 -6.54
C ARG A 77 -14.50 0.88 -7.58
N ASP A 78 -15.66 1.43 -7.30
CA ASP A 78 -16.82 1.36 -8.19
C ASP A 78 -17.19 -0.09 -8.62
N GLY A 79 -17.04 -1.06 -7.73
CA GLY A 79 -17.34 -2.47 -8.03
C GLY A 79 -16.25 -3.19 -8.83
N VAL A 80 -15.02 -2.66 -8.86
CA VAL A 80 -13.86 -3.29 -9.53
C VAL A 80 -12.74 -3.50 -8.51
N LEU A 81 -12.25 -4.74 -8.38
CA LEU A 81 -11.10 -5.06 -7.54
C LEU A 81 -9.82 -4.44 -8.08
N MET A 82 -9.00 -3.92 -7.19
CA MET A 82 -7.69 -3.39 -7.56
C MET A 82 -6.70 -4.54 -7.80
N ASN A 83 -5.85 -4.40 -8.81
CA ASN A 83 -4.84 -5.41 -9.16
C ASN A 83 -3.94 -5.81 -8.00
N THR A 84 -3.63 -4.86 -7.11
CA THR A 84 -2.87 -5.12 -5.89
C THR A 84 -3.51 -6.19 -4.99
N VAL A 85 -4.84 -6.33 -5.02
CA VAL A 85 -5.54 -7.37 -4.25
C VAL A 85 -5.13 -8.77 -4.71
N PHE A 86 -5.00 -8.98 -6.02
CA PHE A 86 -4.57 -10.27 -6.59
C PHE A 86 -3.11 -10.59 -6.28
N GLU A 87 -2.25 -9.56 -6.18
CA GLU A 87 -0.88 -9.70 -5.70
C GLU A 87 -0.86 -10.11 -4.22
N LEU A 88 -1.68 -9.45 -3.39
CA LEU A 88 -1.80 -9.75 -1.97
C LEU A 88 -2.37 -11.14 -1.70
N LEU A 89 -3.34 -11.60 -2.52
CA LEU A 89 -3.84 -12.97 -2.44
C LEU A 89 -2.75 -13.99 -2.78
N GLY A 90 -1.94 -13.72 -3.81
CA GLY A 90 -0.80 -14.56 -4.16
C GLY A 90 0.25 -14.68 -3.07
N GLU A 91 0.58 -13.58 -2.42
CA GLU A 91 1.54 -13.58 -1.30
C GLU A 91 0.90 -14.12 -0.02
N GLY A 92 -0.34 -13.71 0.27
CA GLY A 92 -1.11 -14.20 1.41
C GLY A 92 -1.28 -15.71 1.41
N ARG A 93 -1.45 -16.35 0.23
CA ARG A 93 -1.52 -17.80 0.11
C ARG A 93 -0.23 -18.48 0.60
N LYS A 94 0.93 -17.97 0.19
CA LYS A 94 2.22 -18.50 0.65
C LYS A 94 2.40 -18.39 2.17
N LEU A 95 1.97 -17.24 2.74
CA LEU A 95 2.03 -17.02 4.18
C LEU A 95 1.06 -17.93 4.93
N ALA A 96 -0.18 -18.07 4.42
CA ALA A 96 -1.19 -18.95 5.00
C ALA A 96 -0.78 -20.42 4.96
N ASP A 97 -0.18 -20.87 3.86
CA ASP A 97 0.35 -22.23 3.74
C ASP A 97 1.47 -22.49 4.76
N LYS A 98 2.40 -21.54 4.96
CA LYS A 98 3.47 -21.64 5.97
C LYS A 98 2.93 -21.68 7.40
N LEU A 99 1.83 -20.96 7.66
CA LEU A 99 1.16 -20.94 8.96
C LEU A 99 0.14 -22.07 9.13
N ASN A 100 -0.10 -22.86 8.09
CA ASN A 100 -1.15 -23.90 8.02
C ASN A 100 -2.53 -23.34 8.45
N THR A 101 -2.96 -22.25 7.81
CA THR A 101 -4.18 -21.52 8.15
C THR A 101 -4.93 -21.06 6.90
N GLU A 102 -6.17 -20.55 7.07
CA GLU A 102 -6.98 -19.98 5.99
C GLU A 102 -6.41 -18.63 5.48
N LEU A 103 -6.58 -18.42 4.16
CA LEU A 103 -6.46 -17.11 3.54
C LEU A 103 -7.86 -16.51 3.36
N SER A 104 -8.12 -15.39 3.99
CA SER A 104 -9.40 -14.69 3.88
C SER A 104 -9.24 -13.32 3.22
N ALA A 105 -10.25 -12.90 2.45
CA ALA A 105 -10.34 -11.55 1.92
C ALA A 105 -11.45 -10.79 2.67
N ILE A 106 -11.18 -9.60 3.22
CA ILE A 106 -12.20 -8.73 3.77
C ILE A 106 -12.62 -7.72 2.71
N LEU A 107 -13.88 -7.78 2.29
CA LEU A 107 -14.47 -6.97 1.21
C LEU A 107 -15.54 -6.04 1.78
N LEU A 108 -15.38 -4.74 1.54
CA LEU A 108 -16.31 -3.71 1.98
C LEU A 108 -16.90 -2.97 0.78
N GLY A 109 -18.18 -2.62 0.87
CA GLY A 109 -18.84 -1.80 -0.15
C GLY A 109 -20.36 -1.81 -0.05
N SER A 110 -21.00 -1.31 -1.11
CA SER A 110 -22.44 -1.44 -1.36
C SER A 110 -22.64 -2.21 -2.65
N ASN A 111 -23.42 -3.29 -2.60
CA ASN A 111 -23.67 -4.18 -3.75
C ASN A 111 -22.39 -4.73 -4.39
N VAL A 112 -21.46 -5.27 -3.58
CA VAL A 112 -20.17 -5.80 -4.01
C VAL A 112 -20.07 -7.32 -3.93
N SER A 113 -21.16 -8.02 -3.63
CA SER A 113 -21.21 -9.48 -3.50
C SER A 113 -20.70 -10.24 -4.73
N ASP A 114 -20.90 -9.69 -5.94
CA ASP A 114 -20.45 -10.31 -7.18
C ASP A 114 -18.91 -10.45 -7.27
N LEU A 115 -18.16 -9.63 -6.52
CA LEU A 115 -16.71 -9.69 -6.45
C LEU A 115 -16.19 -10.89 -5.64
N CYS A 116 -17.05 -11.54 -4.86
CA CYS A 116 -16.66 -12.69 -4.04
C CYS A 116 -16.17 -13.87 -4.87
N ASP A 117 -16.79 -14.13 -6.02
CA ASP A 117 -16.40 -15.20 -6.92
C ASP A 117 -15.01 -14.95 -7.51
N GLU A 118 -14.70 -13.71 -7.86
CA GLU A 118 -13.39 -13.34 -8.38
C GLU A 118 -12.30 -13.48 -7.29
N LEU A 119 -12.56 -13.03 -6.06
CA LEU A 119 -11.64 -13.22 -4.92
C LEU A 119 -11.38 -14.71 -4.67
N GLY A 120 -12.41 -15.56 -4.75
CA GLY A 120 -12.28 -17.01 -4.68
C GLY A 120 -11.39 -17.54 -5.79
N ALA A 121 -11.65 -17.18 -7.04
CA ALA A 121 -10.88 -17.64 -8.21
C ALA A 121 -9.39 -17.25 -8.12
N TYR A 122 -9.03 -16.19 -7.38
CA TYR A 122 -7.66 -15.82 -7.08
C TYR A 122 -7.13 -16.39 -5.75
N GLY A 123 -7.79 -17.39 -5.17
CA GLY A 123 -7.26 -18.23 -4.11
C GLY A 123 -7.63 -17.86 -2.69
N ALA A 124 -8.61 -16.96 -2.47
CA ALA A 124 -9.19 -16.76 -1.15
C ALA A 124 -10.02 -17.98 -0.74
N ASP A 125 -9.77 -18.55 0.45
CA ASP A 125 -10.57 -19.65 1.01
C ASP A 125 -11.91 -19.12 1.52
N ARG A 126 -11.90 -17.88 2.03
CA ARG A 126 -13.07 -17.20 2.59
C ARG A 126 -13.12 -15.73 2.16
N VAL A 127 -14.31 -15.22 1.88
CA VAL A 127 -14.57 -13.79 1.72
C VAL A 127 -15.46 -13.32 2.86
N ILE A 128 -14.93 -12.40 3.66
CA ILE A 128 -15.65 -11.75 4.74
C ILE A 128 -16.31 -10.51 4.14
N LEU A 129 -17.60 -10.63 3.86
CA LEU A 129 -18.37 -9.63 3.15
C LEU A 129 -19.03 -8.64 4.12
N CYS A 130 -18.70 -7.36 3.98
CA CYS A 130 -19.26 -6.26 4.77
C CYS A 130 -20.01 -5.30 3.83
N GLU A 131 -21.32 -5.45 3.71
CA GLU A 131 -22.17 -4.64 2.84
C GLU A 131 -23.03 -3.65 3.61
N SER A 132 -22.96 -2.38 3.19
CA SER A 132 -23.86 -1.30 3.65
C SER A 132 -23.87 -0.17 2.63
N GLU A 133 -25.00 0.54 2.48
CA GLU A 133 -25.06 1.77 1.68
C GLU A 133 -24.11 2.85 2.18
N LEU A 134 -23.78 2.87 3.48
CA LEU A 134 -22.81 3.78 4.07
C LEU A 134 -21.36 3.46 3.68
N LEU A 135 -21.11 2.32 3.03
CA LEU A 135 -19.82 1.90 2.52
C LEU A 135 -19.69 2.06 0.99
N LYS A 136 -20.66 2.70 0.34
CA LYS A 136 -20.67 2.88 -1.11
C LYS A 136 -19.44 3.64 -1.60
N ASP A 137 -19.20 4.79 -1.01
CA ASP A 137 -18.00 5.58 -1.27
C ASP A 137 -16.98 5.34 -0.17
N TYR A 138 -15.68 5.30 -0.53
CA TYR A 138 -14.65 5.18 0.48
C TYR A 138 -14.69 6.35 1.46
N ASN A 139 -14.89 6.03 2.72
CA ASN A 139 -14.77 6.95 3.85
C ASN A 139 -13.93 6.28 4.94
N THR A 140 -12.84 6.93 5.34
CA THR A 140 -11.89 6.35 6.29
C THR A 140 -12.53 6.01 7.63
N GLU A 141 -13.51 6.81 8.09
CA GLU A 141 -14.18 6.59 9.39
C GLU A 141 -15.04 5.34 9.34
N ALA A 142 -15.89 5.23 8.32
CA ALA A 142 -16.79 4.09 8.12
C ALA A 142 -16.02 2.78 7.91
N TYR A 143 -15.06 2.80 6.98
CA TYR A 143 -14.24 1.62 6.69
C TYR A 143 -13.42 1.17 7.90
N ALA A 144 -12.77 2.12 8.60
CA ALA A 144 -11.99 1.80 9.79
C ALA A 144 -12.85 1.21 10.91
N LYS A 145 -14.06 1.76 11.14
CA LYS A 145 -14.95 1.25 12.17
C LYS A 145 -15.33 -0.21 11.86
N VAL A 146 -15.82 -0.47 10.65
CA VAL A 146 -16.26 -1.82 10.25
C VAL A 146 -15.10 -2.82 10.31
N ILE A 147 -13.94 -2.48 9.75
CA ILE A 147 -12.78 -3.39 9.75
C ILE A 147 -12.33 -3.69 11.19
N VAL A 148 -12.29 -2.69 12.07
CA VAL A 148 -11.89 -2.88 13.48
C VAL A 148 -12.90 -3.77 14.21
N ASP A 149 -14.20 -3.55 14.02
CA ASP A 149 -15.26 -4.36 14.64
C ASP A 149 -15.12 -5.85 14.22
N VAL A 150 -14.93 -6.10 12.91
CA VAL A 150 -14.77 -7.46 12.38
C VAL A 150 -13.45 -8.11 12.80
N ILE A 151 -12.35 -7.35 12.88
CA ILE A 151 -11.06 -7.87 13.38
C ILE A 151 -11.14 -8.25 14.85
N ASN A 152 -11.80 -7.46 15.68
CA ASN A 152 -11.97 -7.76 17.10
C ASN A 152 -12.82 -9.01 17.34
N ASP A 153 -13.81 -9.27 16.47
CA ASP A 153 -14.63 -10.49 16.50
C ASP A 153 -13.86 -11.72 16.01
N ARG A 154 -13.16 -11.61 14.87
CA ARG A 154 -12.59 -12.75 14.14
C ARG A 154 -11.09 -13.00 14.41
N LYS A 155 -10.38 -12.02 14.92
CA LYS A 155 -8.98 -12.08 15.38
C LYS A 155 -8.00 -12.67 14.35
N PRO A 156 -7.79 -12.03 13.18
CA PRO A 156 -6.75 -12.48 12.23
C PRO A 156 -5.35 -12.30 12.79
N ALA A 157 -4.44 -13.23 12.51
CA ALA A 157 -3.03 -13.10 12.90
C ALA A 157 -2.28 -12.08 12.04
N VAL A 158 -2.62 -12.00 10.76
CA VAL A 158 -1.99 -11.13 9.77
C VAL A 158 -3.06 -10.37 8.99
N LEU A 159 -2.81 -9.09 8.71
CA LEU A 159 -3.61 -8.26 7.79
C LEU A 159 -2.70 -7.60 6.75
N LEU A 160 -2.89 -7.94 5.50
CA LEU A 160 -2.20 -7.36 4.35
C LEU A 160 -3.08 -6.30 3.68
N ILE A 161 -2.49 -5.15 3.37
CA ILE A 161 -3.16 -4.01 2.74
C ILE A 161 -2.30 -3.54 1.56
N GLY A 162 -2.87 -3.18 0.43
CA GLY A 162 -2.11 -2.56 -0.66
C GLY A 162 -1.61 -1.16 -0.26
N ALA A 163 -0.38 -0.79 -0.58
CA ALA A 163 0.14 0.56 -0.35
C ALA A 163 -0.36 1.55 -1.44
N THR A 164 -1.63 1.48 -1.76
CA THR A 164 -2.40 2.42 -2.58
C THR A 164 -2.70 3.70 -1.80
N ASN A 165 -3.32 4.68 -2.40
CA ASN A 165 -3.76 5.88 -1.67
C ASN A 165 -4.74 5.54 -0.54
N ILE A 166 -5.70 4.64 -0.80
CA ILE A 166 -6.66 4.17 0.22
C ILE A 166 -5.95 3.36 1.29
N GLY A 167 -5.10 2.40 0.91
CA GLY A 167 -4.41 1.57 1.89
C GLY A 167 -3.42 2.33 2.78
N ARG A 168 -2.78 3.37 2.26
CA ARG A 168 -1.92 4.28 3.04
C ARG A 168 -2.70 5.18 3.99
N ASP A 169 -3.96 5.46 3.69
CA ASP A 169 -4.86 6.20 4.57
C ASP A 169 -5.46 5.29 5.65
N ILE A 170 -6.01 4.14 5.27
CA ILE A 170 -6.71 3.25 6.20
C ILE A 170 -5.76 2.48 7.13
N GLY A 171 -4.61 2.01 6.62
CA GLY A 171 -3.68 1.15 7.37
C GLY A 171 -3.22 1.75 8.70
N PRO A 172 -2.67 2.98 8.74
CA PRO A 172 -2.26 3.63 9.98
C PRO A 172 -3.42 3.82 10.96
N ARG A 173 -4.63 4.12 10.45
CA ARG A 173 -5.81 4.31 11.28
C ARG A 173 -6.27 3.00 11.93
N LEU A 174 -6.21 1.89 11.20
CA LEU A 174 -6.48 0.57 11.74
C LEU A 174 -5.47 0.19 12.81
N SER A 175 -4.17 0.34 12.53
CA SER A 175 -3.13 -0.03 13.48
C SER A 175 -3.22 0.75 14.79
N ALA A 176 -3.53 2.04 14.71
CA ALA A 176 -3.74 2.88 15.89
C ALA A 176 -4.95 2.42 16.73
N ARG A 177 -6.07 2.06 16.09
CA ARG A 177 -7.28 1.60 16.78
C ARG A 177 -7.17 0.19 17.35
N LEU A 178 -6.37 -0.67 16.70
CA LEU A 178 -6.11 -2.04 17.14
C LEU A 178 -4.90 -2.14 18.10
N TYR A 179 -4.25 -1.02 18.40
CA TYR A 179 -3.05 -0.96 19.23
C TYR A 179 -1.94 -1.90 18.76
N THR A 180 -1.73 -2.00 17.45
CA THR A 180 -0.73 -2.87 16.84
C THR A 180 0.24 -2.09 15.96
N GLY A 181 1.34 -2.73 15.53
CA GLY A 181 2.31 -2.15 14.62
C GLY A 181 1.87 -2.27 13.16
N LEU A 182 2.30 -1.31 12.33
CA LEU A 182 2.15 -1.34 10.87
C LEU A 182 3.50 -1.11 10.20
N THR A 183 3.92 -2.03 9.34
CA THR A 183 5.08 -1.81 8.47
C THR A 183 4.62 -1.32 7.11
N ALA A 184 5.06 -0.12 6.74
CA ALA A 184 4.62 0.52 5.50
C ALA A 184 5.54 0.21 4.32
N ASP A 185 4.96 0.10 3.11
CA ASP A 185 5.67 -0.06 1.83
C ASP A 185 6.58 -1.30 1.76
N CYS A 186 6.11 -2.43 2.28
CA CYS A 186 6.81 -3.69 2.20
C CYS A 186 7.03 -4.13 0.75
N THR A 187 8.19 -4.73 0.49
CA THR A 187 8.57 -5.29 -0.81
C THR A 187 8.84 -6.80 -0.75
N ALA A 188 8.95 -7.37 0.45
CA ALA A 188 8.97 -8.81 0.68
C ALA A 188 8.32 -9.14 2.02
N LEU A 189 7.65 -10.28 2.08
CA LEU A 189 7.04 -10.84 3.28
C LEU A 189 7.46 -12.29 3.43
N ASP A 190 7.63 -12.74 4.66
CA ASP A 190 7.88 -14.14 4.97
C ASP A 190 7.37 -14.50 6.37
N ILE A 191 7.39 -15.77 6.73
CA ILE A 191 7.10 -16.27 8.08
C ILE A 191 8.40 -16.78 8.69
N ASP A 192 8.68 -16.30 9.88
CA ASP A 192 9.79 -16.80 10.69
C ASP A 192 9.52 -18.26 11.10
N PRO A 193 10.41 -19.22 10.78
CA PRO A 193 10.18 -20.62 11.04
C PRO A 193 10.18 -20.99 12.53
N GLU A 194 10.78 -20.19 13.38
CA GLU A 194 10.87 -20.45 14.84
C GLU A 194 9.70 -19.82 15.59
N THR A 195 9.39 -18.55 15.30
CA THR A 195 8.39 -17.78 16.04
C THR A 195 7.02 -17.77 15.37
N HIS A 196 6.90 -18.24 14.13
CA HIS A 196 5.71 -18.13 13.27
C HIS A 196 5.22 -16.68 13.11
N GLY A 197 6.09 -15.72 13.36
CA GLY A 197 5.83 -14.29 13.20
C GLY A 197 6.04 -13.83 11.76
N LEU A 198 5.32 -12.77 11.36
CA LEU A 198 5.47 -12.17 10.05
C LEU A 198 6.78 -11.36 9.97
N LEU A 199 7.62 -11.69 9.01
CA LEU A 199 8.82 -10.94 8.62
C LEU A 199 8.43 -9.94 7.54
N GLN A 200 8.59 -8.65 7.81
CA GLN A 200 8.11 -7.55 7.00
C GLN A 200 9.29 -6.74 6.46
N THR A 201 9.70 -6.99 5.23
CA THR A 201 10.89 -6.38 4.65
C THR A 201 10.53 -5.19 3.78
N ARG A 202 11.18 -4.06 4.04
CA ARG A 202 10.99 -2.81 3.30
C ARG A 202 12.31 -2.11 3.00
N PRO A 203 12.42 -1.33 1.92
CA PRO A 203 13.54 -0.44 1.69
C PRO A 203 13.58 0.67 2.74
N ALA A 204 14.77 0.94 3.28
CA ALA A 204 15.04 2.03 4.19
C ALA A 204 16.17 2.92 3.64
N PHE A 205 16.35 4.11 4.20
CA PHE A 205 17.43 5.04 3.85
C PHE A 205 17.62 5.26 2.33
N GLY A 206 16.53 5.61 1.64
CA GLY A 206 16.59 5.85 0.19
C GLY A 206 16.73 4.59 -0.68
N GLY A 207 16.51 3.40 -0.11
CA GLY A 207 16.59 2.12 -0.83
C GLY A 207 17.93 1.41 -0.73
N ASN A 208 18.90 1.99 -0.03
CA ASN A 208 20.24 1.40 0.10
C ASN A 208 20.33 0.26 1.13
N VAL A 209 19.32 0.16 2.02
CA VAL A 209 19.25 -0.85 3.07
C VAL A 209 17.86 -1.48 3.06
N MET A 210 17.79 -2.80 3.18
CA MET A 210 16.55 -3.53 3.40
C MET A 210 16.39 -3.80 4.88
N ALA A 211 15.32 -3.30 5.48
CA ALA A 211 15.00 -3.51 6.89
C ALA A 211 13.89 -4.55 7.01
N THR A 212 14.13 -5.61 7.77
CA THR A 212 13.10 -6.59 8.15
C THR A 212 12.58 -6.24 9.54
N ILE A 213 11.30 -5.99 9.62
CA ILE A 213 10.60 -5.53 10.82
C ILE A 213 9.70 -6.66 11.32
N ILE A 214 9.62 -6.81 12.64
CA ILE A 214 8.76 -7.79 13.32
C ILE A 214 7.84 -7.08 14.31
N THR A 215 6.67 -7.66 14.53
CA THR A 215 5.70 -7.19 15.54
C THR A 215 5.37 -8.35 16.47
N PRO A 216 6.24 -8.67 17.46
CA PRO A 216 6.11 -9.91 18.25
C PRO A 216 4.93 -9.88 19.23
N ASN A 217 4.59 -8.71 19.79
CA ASN A 217 3.73 -8.60 20.96
C ASN A 217 2.28 -8.20 20.67
N HIS A 218 1.94 -7.87 19.43
CA HIS A 218 0.62 -7.36 19.06
C HIS A 218 0.08 -8.07 17.82
N ARG A 219 -1.25 -8.11 17.72
CA ARG A 219 -1.99 -8.68 16.59
C ARG A 219 -3.16 -7.77 16.18
N PRO A 220 -3.59 -7.83 14.91
CA PRO A 220 -2.91 -8.50 13.79
C PRO A 220 -1.53 -7.91 13.50
N GLN A 221 -0.61 -8.69 12.92
CA GLN A 221 0.60 -8.14 12.32
C GLN A 221 0.23 -7.50 10.99
N MET A 222 0.46 -6.19 10.83
CA MET A 222 -0.06 -5.44 9.71
C MET A 222 1.05 -4.94 8.79
N SER A 223 0.82 -5.08 7.49
CA SER A 223 1.71 -4.56 6.45
C SER A 223 0.93 -3.82 5.39
N THR A 224 1.45 -2.68 4.92
CA THR A 224 1.10 -2.22 3.58
C THR A 224 2.16 -2.69 2.59
N VAL A 225 1.72 -3.24 1.45
CA VAL A 225 2.59 -3.81 0.42
C VAL A 225 2.56 -2.93 -0.82
N ARG A 226 3.73 -2.61 -1.33
CA ARG A 226 3.86 -1.76 -2.52
C ARG A 226 3.26 -2.47 -3.74
N PRO A 227 2.37 -1.80 -4.52
CA PRO A 227 1.84 -2.34 -5.77
C PRO A 227 2.95 -2.70 -6.77
N GLY A 228 2.75 -3.77 -7.53
CA GLY A 228 3.67 -4.21 -8.58
C GLY A 228 4.92 -4.96 -8.08
N VAL A 229 5.03 -5.28 -6.79
CA VAL A 229 6.20 -6.01 -6.25
C VAL A 229 5.94 -7.49 -6.01
N MET A 230 4.70 -7.87 -5.71
CA MET A 230 4.34 -9.26 -5.49
C MET A 230 3.77 -9.89 -6.76
N LYS A 231 3.89 -11.22 -6.86
CA LYS A 231 3.32 -11.96 -8.00
C LYS A 231 1.82 -12.16 -7.74
N LYS A 232 0.99 -11.83 -8.74
CA LYS A 232 -0.45 -12.11 -8.71
C LYS A 232 -0.70 -13.60 -8.49
N ALA A 233 -1.75 -13.92 -7.75
CA ALA A 233 -2.24 -15.30 -7.65
C ALA A 233 -2.62 -15.84 -9.03
N ALA A 234 -2.47 -17.13 -9.22
CA ALA A 234 -2.96 -17.79 -10.44
C ALA A 234 -4.50 -17.80 -10.42
N TYR A 235 -5.12 -17.40 -11.51
CA TYR A 235 -6.56 -17.44 -11.66
C TYR A 235 -7.04 -18.87 -11.87
N ASN A 236 -7.93 -19.34 -10.99
CA ASN A 236 -8.56 -20.66 -11.06
C ASN A 236 -10.08 -20.50 -10.87
N PRO A 237 -10.89 -20.53 -11.94
CA PRO A 237 -12.34 -20.31 -11.85
C PRO A 237 -13.09 -21.42 -11.11
N GLU A 238 -12.46 -22.60 -10.93
CA GLU A 238 -13.06 -23.72 -10.20
C GLU A 238 -12.94 -23.54 -8.68
N HIS A 239 -12.00 -22.71 -8.22
CA HIS A 239 -11.83 -22.44 -6.80
C HIS A 239 -12.89 -21.43 -6.32
N LYS A 240 -13.69 -21.82 -5.33
CA LYS A 240 -14.77 -21.01 -4.78
C LYS A 240 -14.49 -20.70 -3.31
N ALA A 241 -14.55 -19.43 -2.96
CA ALA A 241 -14.45 -19.01 -1.58
C ALA A 241 -15.77 -19.26 -0.81
N ILE A 242 -15.64 -19.50 0.48
CA ILE A 242 -16.79 -19.45 1.40
C ILE A 242 -17.12 -17.98 1.63
N VAL A 243 -18.34 -17.55 1.25
CA VAL A 243 -18.80 -16.19 1.50
C VAL A 243 -19.44 -16.11 2.88
N ASP A 244 -18.86 -15.30 3.76
CA ASP A 244 -19.27 -15.11 5.14
C ASP A 244 -19.69 -13.63 5.36
N LYS A 245 -20.98 -13.37 5.53
CA LYS A 245 -21.48 -12.02 5.81
C LYS A 245 -21.17 -11.66 7.25
N ALA A 246 -20.28 -10.68 7.43
CA ALA A 246 -19.90 -10.22 8.75
C ALA A 246 -21.01 -9.40 9.41
N ALA A 247 -21.21 -9.60 10.71
CA ALA A 247 -22.02 -8.71 11.53
C ALA A 247 -21.15 -7.52 11.98
N PHE A 248 -21.64 -6.31 11.78
CA PHE A 248 -21.02 -5.07 12.25
C PHE A 248 -22.08 -4.02 12.53
N SER A 249 -21.73 -3.01 13.32
CA SER A 249 -22.59 -1.86 13.57
C SER A 249 -22.01 -0.63 12.89
N LEU A 250 -22.77 -0.02 11.99
CA LEU A 250 -22.41 1.23 11.33
C LEU A 250 -23.64 2.11 11.19
N GLU A 251 -23.59 3.28 11.80
CA GLU A 251 -24.67 4.28 11.74
C GLU A 251 -24.14 5.56 11.08
N SER A 252 -25.06 6.38 10.56
CA SER A 252 -24.70 7.68 9.96
C SER A 252 -24.03 8.62 10.96
N SER A 253 -24.28 8.45 12.25
CA SER A 253 -23.65 9.19 13.35
C SER A 253 -22.16 8.85 13.56
N ASP A 254 -21.71 7.70 13.06
CA ASP A 254 -20.29 7.29 13.10
C ASP A 254 -19.43 8.00 12.05
N ILE A 255 -20.07 8.71 11.11
CA ILE A 255 -19.44 9.30 9.94
C ILE A 255 -19.57 10.82 10.01
N HIS A 256 -18.45 11.53 10.22
CA HIS A 256 -18.42 12.98 10.37
C HIS A 256 -18.14 13.73 9.05
N THR A 257 -17.72 12.98 8.01
CA THR A 257 -17.38 13.52 6.69
C THR A 257 -18.28 12.90 5.62
N ARG A 258 -18.58 13.66 4.57
CA ARG A 258 -19.37 13.19 3.44
C ARG A 258 -18.64 13.46 2.14
N VAL A 259 -18.56 12.45 1.27
CA VAL A 259 -18.13 12.63 -0.11
C VAL A 259 -19.19 13.47 -0.83
N ILE A 260 -18.80 14.62 -1.34
CA ILE A 260 -19.70 15.51 -2.07
C ILE A 260 -19.67 15.17 -3.55
N GLU A 261 -18.46 14.95 -4.09
CA GLU A 261 -18.23 14.67 -5.50
C GLU A 261 -16.94 13.87 -5.68
N THR A 262 -16.94 12.91 -6.57
CA THR A 262 -15.75 12.20 -7.03
C THR A 262 -15.44 12.63 -8.47
N VAL A 263 -14.39 13.43 -8.64
CA VAL A 263 -13.96 13.89 -9.96
C VAL A 263 -13.00 12.86 -10.56
N LYS A 264 -13.45 12.17 -11.61
CA LYS A 264 -12.60 11.27 -12.37
C LYS A 264 -11.86 12.06 -13.45
N SER A 265 -10.54 11.89 -13.54
CA SER A 265 -9.75 12.47 -14.61
C SER A 265 -10.24 11.90 -15.96
N LEU A 266 -10.60 12.79 -16.89
CA LEU A 266 -10.93 12.40 -18.26
C LEU A 266 -9.67 12.02 -19.09
N LYS A 267 -8.47 12.35 -18.57
CA LYS A 267 -7.23 11.83 -19.15
C LYS A 267 -7.15 10.36 -18.80
N GLN A 268 -7.05 9.51 -19.82
CA GLN A 268 -6.69 8.12 -19.64
C GLN A 268 -5.39 8.09 -18.85
N GLU A 269 -5.46 7.79 -17.55
CA GLU A 269 -4.25 7.60 -16.74
C GLU A 269 -3.46 6.46 -17.36
N VAL A 270 -2.18 6.72 -17.61
CA VAL A 270 -1.27 5.69 -18.12
C VAL A 270 -1.17 4.59 -17.07
N ASN A 271 -1.80 3.46 -17.37
CA ASN A 271 -1.77 2.31 -16.46
C ASN A 271 -0.48 1.53 -16.62
N LEU A 272 0.60 2.04 -16.02
CA LEU A 272 1.91 1.38 -16.01
C LEU A 272 1.94 0.13 -15.12
N VAL A 273 1.14 0.13 -14.05
CA VAL A 273 1.24 -0.93 -13.03
C VAL A 273 0.74 -2.28 -13.57
N ASP A 274 -0.27 -2.24 -14.44
CA ASP A 274 -0.91 -3.42 -15.01
C ASP A 274 -0.45 -3.74 -16.45
N ALA A 275 0.49 -2.97 -16.99
CA ALA A 275 0.96 -3.16 -18.35
C ALA A 275 1.84 -4.42 -18.46
N ASP A 276 1.54 -5.27 -19.43
CA ASP A 276 2.36 -6.45 -19.77
C ASP A 276 3.70 -6.08 -20.41
N ILE A 277 3.70 -4.99 -21.19
CA ILE A 277 4.88 -4.49 -21.90
C ILE A 277 5.04 -3.01 -21.63
N ILE A 278 6.22 -2.61 -21.15
CA ILE A 278 6.57 -1.20 -20.96
C ILE A 278 7.80 -0.85 -21.78
N VAL A 279 7.68 0.18 -22.60
CA VAL A 279 8.81 0.80 -23.29
C VAL A 279 9.14 2.12 -22.60
N SER A 280 10.28 2.17 -21.91
CA SER A 280 10.63 3.29 -21.04
C SER A 280 11.78 4.10 -21.61
N GLY A 281 11.58 5.43 -21.72
CA GLY A 281 12.58 6.37 -22.18
C GLY A 281 13.32 7.06 -21.03
N GLY A 282 14.65 7.16 -21.17
CA GLY A 282 15.48 7.93 -20.26
C GLY A 282 15.85 9.31 -20.80
N ARG A 283 16.67 10.06 -20.03
CA ARG A 283 17.21 11.33 -20.51
C ARG A 283 18.03 11.18 -21.82
N GLY A 284 18.56 9.96 -22.08
CA GLY A 284 19.29 9.64 -23.31
C GLY A 284 18.46 9.71 -24.60
N VAL A 285 17.13 9.78 -24.50
CA VAL A 285 16.21 10.04 -25.62
C VAL A 285 16.41 11.46 -26.20
N GLY A 286 16.80 12.44 -25.35
CA GLY A 286 17.29 13.75 -25.76
C GLY A 286 16.24 14.84 -25.89
N SER A 287 14.99 14.53 -26.23
CA SER A 287 13.91 15.54 -26.38
C SER A 287 12.51 14.92 -26.27
N ALA A 288 11.48 15.77 -26.20
CA ALA A 288 10.08 15.33 -26.26
C ALA A 288 9.74 14.72 -27.64
N GLU A 289 10.33 15.25 -28.74
CA GLU A 289 10.18 14.63 -30.07
C GLU A 289 10.77 13.23 -30.11
N GLY A 290 11.90 13.00 -29.43
CA GLY A 290 12.52 11.69 -29.32
C GLY A 290 11.63 10.66 -28.63
N PHE A 291 10.75 11.09 -27.73
CA PHE A 291 9.76 10.20 -27.09
C PHE A 291 8.72 9.63 -28.07
N LYS A 292 8.46 10.28 -29.21
CA LYS A 292 7.61 9.70 -30.26
C LYS A 292 8.13 8.37 -30.78
N LEU A 293 9.47 8.19 -30.80
CA LEU A 293 10.07 6.92 -31.16
C LEU A 293 9.82 5.82 -30.10
N ILE A 294 9.80 6.21 -28.83
CA ILE A 294 9.45 5.32 -27.71
C ILE A 294 7.97 4.93 -27.81
N GLU A 295 7.09 5.90 -28.08
CA GLU A 295 5.67 5.70 -28.29
C GLU A 295 5.39 4.77 -29.48
N GLU A 296 6.09 4.95 -30.60
CA GLU A 296 5.93 4.09 -31.78
C GLU A 296 6.31 2.65 -31.46
N LEU A 297 7.44 2.42 -30.77
CA LEU A 297 7.84 1.08 -30.38
C LEU A 297 6.83 0.46 -29.40
N ALA A 298 6.35 1.24 -28.41
CA ALA A 298 5.32 0.78 -27.48
C ALA A 298 4.04 0.37 -28.19
N ASN A 299 3.56 1.19 -29.15
CA ASN A 299 2.37 0.91 -29.95
C ASN A 299 2.50 -0.36 -30.79
N VAL A 300 3.66 -0.58 -31.42
CA VAL A 300 3.91 -1.80 -32.23
C VAL A 300 3.91 -3.06 -31.36
N LEU A 301 4.36 -2.95 -30.11
CA LEU A 301 4.39 -4.06 -29.17
C LEU A 301 3.08 -4.22 -28.38
N GLY A 302 2.09 -3.31 -28.56
CA GLY A 302 0.87 -3.29 -27.73
C GLY A 302 1.17 -2.94 -26.25
N GLY A 303 2.24 -2.21 -26.01
CA GLY A 303 2.70 -1.83 -24.68
C GLY A 303 2.39 -0.38 -24.30
N VAL A 304 2.88 0.02 -23.14
CA VAL A 304 2.68 1.36 -22.55
C VAL A 304 4.01 2.09 -22.44
N VAL A 305 3.98 3.41 -22.57
CA VAL A 305 5.19 4.25 -22.46
C VAL A 305 5.49 4.56 -21.01
N GLY A 306 6.70 4.22 -20.57
CA GLY A 306 7.27 4.63 -19.27
C GLY A 306 8.39 5.65 -19.44
N ALA A 307 8.82 6.24 -18.31
CA ALA A 307 9.92 7.20 -18.32
C ALA A 307 10.75 7.16 -17.03
N SER A 308 12.02 7.52 -17.15
CA SER A 308 12.84 7.78 -15.97
C SER A 308 12.50 9.15 -15.37
N ARG A 309 12.72 9.34 -14.07
CA ARG A 309 12.57 10.63 -13.38
C ARG A 309 13.27 11.77 -14.11
N SER A 310 14.51 11.54 -14.58
CA SER A 310 15.28 12.57 -15.28
C SER A 310 14.72 12.98 -16.64
N ALA A 311 13.93 12.11 -17.30
CA ALA A 311 13.22 12.46 -18.52
C ALA A 311 11.95 13.31 -18.21
N VAL A 312 11.25 12.98 -17.13
CA VAL A 312 10.11 13.76 -16.63
C VAL A 312 10.56 15.15 -16.17
N GLU A 313 11.61 15.24 -15.37
CA GLU A 313 12.20 16.53 -14.91
C GLU A 313 12.71 17.39 -16.06
N ALA A 314 13.17 16.78 -17.16
CA ALA A 314 13.56 17.48 -18.37
C ALA A 314 12.34 17.93 -19.23
N GLY A 315 11.11 17.59 -18.83
CA GLY A 315 9.90 17.97 -19.53
C GLY A 315 9.62 17.19 -20.82
N TYR A 316 10.26 16.03 -21.01
CA TYR A 316 10.07 15.24 -22.23
C TYR A 316 8.73 14.51 -22.24
N ILE A 317 8.22 14.16 -21.05
CA ILE A 317 6.95 13.44 -20.88
C ILE A 317 6.35 13.74 -19.50
N GLY A 318 5.06 13.47 -19.30
CA GLY A 318 4.35 13.72 -18.05
C GLY A 318 4.79 12.84 -16.88
N ALA A 319 4.54 13.31 -15.66
CA ALA A 319 4.91 12.61 -14.43
C ALA A 319 4.14 11.29 -14.22
N ASP A 320 2.99 11.13 -14.85
CA ASP A 320 2.17 9.93 -14.85
C ASP A 320 2.85 8.71 -15.51
N HIS A 321 3.85 8.96 -16.36
CA HIS A 321 4.73 7.95 -16.97
C HIS A 321 5.94 7.55 -16.12
N GLN A 322 6.17 8.20 -14.97
CA GLN A 322 7.39 7.98 -14.20
C GLN A 322 7.46 6.59 -13.57
N VAL A 323 8.52 5.84 -13.90
CA VAL A 323 8.91 4.57 -13.27
C VAL A 323 10.09 4.79 -12.32
N GLY A 324 10.01 4.23 -11.12
CA GLY A 324 11.08 4.30 -10.11
C GLY A 324 10.55 4.39 -8.69
N GLN A 325 11.45 4.58 -7.74
CA GLN A 325 11.15 4.64 -6.31
C GLN A 325 10.14 5.73 -5.94
N THR A 326 10.21 6.89 -6.59
CA THR A 326 9.30 8.03 -6.37
C THR A 326 8.18 8.11 -7.41
N GLY A 327 8.18 7.20 -8.38
CA GLY A 327 7.16 7.03 -9.40
C GLY A 327 6.36 5.75 -9.18
N LYS A 328 5.89 5.17 -10.28
CA LYS A 328 5.20 3.87 -10.24
C LYS A 328 6.24 2.74 -10.18
N THR A 329 5.99 1.74 -9.33
CA THR A 329 6.73 0.46 -9.36
C THR A 329 5.95 -0.48 -10.27
N VAL A 330 6.66 -1.13 -11.19
CA VAL A 330 6.09 -1.95 -12.27
C VAL A 330 6.76 -3.31 -12.32
N ARG A 331 6.01 -4.30 -12.80
CA ARG A 331 6.51 -5.66 -13.02
C ARG A 331 5.92 -6.23 -14.31
N PRO A 332 6.22 -5.61 -15.48
CA PRO A 332 5.76 -6.13 -16.75
C PRO A 332 6.45 -7.45 -17.11
N ARG A 333 5.86 -8.17 -18.04
CA ARG A 333 6.50 -9.30 -18.70
C ARG A 333 7.72 -8.86 -19.51
N ILE A 334 7.66 -7.68 -20.15
CA ILE A 334 8.80 -7.11 -20.89
C ILE A 334 8.97 -5.64 -20.50
N TYR A 335 10.17 -5.28 -20.06
CA TYR A 335 10.57 -3.89 -19.82
C TYR A 335 11.70 -3.50 -20.76
N ILE A 336 11.47 -2.55 -21.67
CA ILE A 336 12.50 -2.01 -22.56
C ILE A 336 12.99 -0.69 -22.01
N ALA A 337 14.26 -0.63 -21.60
CA ALA A 337 14.92 0.55 -21.06
C ALA A 337 15.77 1.24 -22.13
N ALA A 338 15.25 2.29 -22.75
CA ALA A 338 15.91 3.02 -23.84
C ALA A 338 16.54 4.32 -23.34
N GLY A 339 17.86 4.44 -23.41
CA GLY A 339 18.61 5.63 -22.96
C GLY A 339 18.52 5.91 -21.45
N ILE A 340 18.28 4.88 -20.64
CA ILE A 340 18.22 4.92 -19.19
C ILE A 340 19.56 4.48 -18.62
N SER A 341 20.11 5.22 -17.65
CA SER A 341 21.41 4.92 -17.04
C SER A 341 21.38 3.75 -16.06
N GLY A 342 20.24 3.50 -15.40
CA GLY A 342 20.13 2.45 -14.37
C GLY A 342 20.50 2.95 -12.96
N ALA A 343 20.13 4.18 -12.60
CA ALA A 343 20.23 4.64 -11.23
C ALA A 343 19.41 3.75 -10.29
N ILE A 344 19.89 3.51 -9.07
CA ILE A 344 19.26 2.62 -8.06
C ILE A 344 17.78 2.95 -7.85
N GLN A 345 17.43 4.25 -7.86
CA GLN A 345 16.05 4.70 -7.69
C GLN A 345 15.14 4.30 -8.86
N HIS A 346 15.69 4.18 -10.08
CA HIS A 346 14.94 3.68 -11.23
C HIS A 346 14.84 2.16 -11.18
N LEU A 347 15.95 1.47 -10.90
CA LEU A 347 15.98 0.01 -10.76
C LEU A 347 14.98 -0.49 -9.72
N ALA A 348 14.86 0.19 -8.58
CA ALA A 348 13.88 -0.13 -7.54
C ALA A 348 12.43 -0.15 -8.04
N GLY A 349 12.14 0.51 -9.16
CA GLY A 349 10.81 0.55 -9.78
C GLY A 349 10.58 -0.48 -10.86
N MET A 350 11.62 -1.21 -11.37
CA MET A 350 11.42 -2.08 -12.55
C MET A 350 12.25 -3.37 -12.54
N GLN A 351 13.20 -3.54 -11.65
CA GLN A 351 14.13 -4.69 -11.64
C GLN A 351 13.46 -6.05 -11.47
N ASN A 352 12.20 -6.09 -11.02
CA ASN A 352 11.42 -7.32 -10.87
C ASN A 352 10.62 -7.68 -12.14
N SER A 353 10.83 -7.00 -13.26
CA SER A 353 10.26 -7.36 -14.55
C SER A 353 10.72 -8.75 -14.98
N GLU A 354 9.90 -9.52 -15.71
CA GLU A 354 10.26 -10.88 -16.10
C GLU A 354 11.36 -10.92 -17.17
N CYS A 355 11.41 -9.89 -18.04
CA CYS A 355 12.46 -9.73 -19.04
C CYS A 355 12.80 -8.24 -19.19
N ILE A 356 14.07 -7.89 -19.03
CA ILE A 356 14.59 -6.53 -19.16
C ILE A 356 15.49 -6.44 -20.37
N ILE A 357 15.15 -5.55 -21.31
CA ILE A 357 15.92 -5.25 -22.51
C ILE A 357 16.48 -3.83 -22.37
N ALA A 358 17.79 -3.66 -22.34
CA ALA A 358 18.44 -2.36 -22.20
C ALA A 358 19.08 -1.89 -23.50
N ILE A 359 18.82 -0.64 -23.88
CA ILE A 359 19.46 0.03 -25.03
C ILE A 359 20.17 1.27 -24.51
N ASN A 360 21.52 1.26 -24.53
CA ASN A 360 22.30 2.40 -24.10
C ASN A 360 23.59 2.49 -24.92
N LYS A 361 24.03 3.71 -25.22
CA LYS A 361 25.30 3.95 -25.94
C LYS A 361 26.54 3.82 -25.04
N ASN A 362 26.36 3.94 -23.72
CA ASN A 362 27.47 3.74 -22.76
C ASN A 362 27.49 2.26 -22.35
N PRO A 363 28.58 1.50 -22.68
CA PRO A 363 28.70 0.09 -22.33
C PRO A 363 28.78 -0.15 -20.81
N ASP A 364 29.20 0.85 -20.04
CA ASP A 364 29.34 0.77 -18.59
C ASP A 364 28.10 1.27 -17.84
N ALA A 365 26.99 1.48 -18.54
CA ALA A 365 25.75 1.94 -17.89
C ALA A 365 25.23 0.88 -16.90
N PRO A 366 24.95 1.25 -15.64
CA PRO A 366 24.49 0.31 -14.61
C PRO A 366 23.21 -0.47 -15.00
N ILE A 367 22.40 0.03 -15.94
CA ILE A 367 21.22 -0.68 -16.42
C ILE A 367 21.54 -2.06 -16.98
N PHE A 368 22.74 -2.25 -17.55
CA PHE A 368 23.15 -3.54 -18.10
C PHE A 368 23.38 -4.61 -17.03
N SER A 369 23.60 -4.21 -15.77
CA SER A 369 23.79 -5.18 -14.67
C SER A 369 22.53 -5.94 -14.29
N VAL A 370 21.33 -5.41 -14.67
CA VAL A 370 20.03 -6.01 -14.40
C VAL A 370 19.30 -6.44 -15.68
N ALA A 371 19.87 -6.16 -16.86
CA ALA A 371 19.26 -6.48 -18.14
C ALA A 371 19.51 -7.94 -18.53
N ASP A 372 18.46 -8.63 -18.98
CA ASP A 372 18.57 -9.96 -19.59
C ASP A 372 19.18 -9.86 -20.99
N TYR A 373 18.85 -8.76 -21.72
CA TYR A 373 19.40 -8.46 -23.03
C TYR A 373 19.89 -7.03 -23.10
N GLY A 374 21.14 -6.83 -23.51
CA GLY A 374 21.77 -5.53 -23.63
C GLY A 374 22.18 -5.19 -25.06
N ILE A 375 21.76 -4.05 -25.58
CA ILE A 375 22.19 -3.51 -26.86
C ILE A 375 23.01 -2.24 -26.62
N CYS A 376 24.32 -2.35 -26.81
CA CYS A 376 25.20 -1.19 -26.76
C CYS A 376 25.17 -0.44 -28.08
N GLY A 377 24.39 0.65 -28.13
CA GLY A 377 24.19 1.41 -29.35
C GLY A 377 23.36 2.67 -29.20
N ASP A 378 23.26 3.42 -30.28
CA ASP A 378 22.40 4.60 -30.36
C ASP A 378 20.93 4.18 -30.53
N LEU A 379 20.10 4.51 -29.55
CA LEU A 379 18.67 4.18 -29.55
C LEU A 379 17.95 4.72 -30.81
N HIS A 380 18.38 5.88 -31.35
CA HIS A 380 17.79 6.46 -32.55
C HIS A 380 18.11 5.67 -33.83
N LYS A 381 19.08 4.75 -33.77
CA LYS A 381 19.38 3.79 -34.85
C LYS A 381 18.78 2.42 -34.57
N VAL A 382 18.84 1.98 -33.32
CA VAL A 382 18.41 0.64 -32.92
C VAL A 382 16.88 0.50 -32.96
N ILE A 383 16.16 1.46 -32.39
CA ILE A 383 14.69 1.36 -32.24
C ILE A 383 13.98 1.35 -33.60
N PRO A 384 14.33 2.19 -34.62
CA PRO A 384 13.73 2.09 -35.93
C PRO A 384 13.88 0.71 -36.60
N LEU A 385 15.07 0.09 -36.45
CA LEU A 385 15.31 -1.26 -36.97
C LEU A 385 14.47 -2.31 -36.24
N MET A 386 14.31 -2.17 -34.91
CA MET A 386 13.42 -3.04 -34.15
C MET A 386 11.96 -2.91 -34.60
N ILE A 387 11.50 -1.68 -34.83
CA ILE A 387 10.12 -1.41 -35.32
C ILE A 387 9.91 -2.02 -36.71
N GLU A 388 10.88 -1.85 -37.63
CA GLU A 388 10.82 -2.42 -38.95
C GLU A 388 10.73 -3.95 -38.92
N GLU A 389 11.59 -4.60 -38.14
CA GLU A 389 11.59 -6.06 -38.03
C GLU A 389 10.29 -6.58 -37.39
N LEU A 390 9.76 -5.88 -36.36
CA LEU A 390 8.51 -6.25 -35.72
C LEU A 390 7.28 -6.10 -36.60
N LYS A 391 7.28 -5.11 -37.52
CA LYS A 391 6.18 -4.90 -38.49
C LYS A 391 6.20 -5.93 -39.63
N ASN A 392 7.35 -6.54 -39.89
CA ASN A 392 7.54 -7.54 -40.95
C ASN A 392 7.25 -8.99 -40.50
N ARG A 393 6.97 -9.19 -39.20
CA ARG A 393 6.56 -10.48 -38.63
C ARG A 393 5.05 -10.56 -38.47
#